data_dadee16670e2ec8534584171dbcafcb2
#
_entry.id   dadee16670e2ec8534584171dbcafcb2
#
_cell.length_a   1.000
_cell.length_b   1.000
_cell.length_c   1.000
_cell.angle_alpha   90.00
_cell.angle_beta   90.00
_cell.angle_gamma   90.00
#
_symmetry.space_group_name_H-M   'P 1'
#
loop_
_entity.id
_entity.type
_entity.pdbx_description
1 polymer ?
#
loop_
_entity_poly.entity_id
_entity_poly.type
_entity_poly.pdbx_seq_one_letter_code
_entity_poly.pdbx_strand_id
1 'polypeptide(L)'
;MIYNRVAFRYAKALLLSCEDNTKSKAVFDDMSLIKETFNQSEELKLFIDSKVVKDSDKLSTLNTIFSDLNKLSKSLMKLLMKNRRIDLFDDVSASFVILYNKHVGNQEVLLTTATAVTENKLKEIENTVKKLTSKNVNLTNLVDEHIVGGFVLRVGDLQYNASFKDQLKKLEQEFLNISIQ
;
A
#
# COMPACT_ATOMS: atom_id res chain seq x y z
N MET A 1 -8.79 -4.10 -4.79
CA MET A 1 -7.66 -3.93 -5.74
C MET A 1 -7.40 -5.26 -6.40
N ILE A 2 -7.50 -5.33 -7.72
CA ILE A 2 -7.17 -6.54 -8.47
C ILE A 2 -5.65 -6.55 -8.63
N TYR A 3 -4.97 -7.32 -7.80
CA TYR A 3 -3.51 -7.46 -7.92
C TYR A 3 -3.16 -8.19 -9.20
N ASN A 4 -2.27 -7.61 -10.00
CA ASN A 4 -1.70 -8.29 -11.15
C ASN A 4 -0.87 -9.49 -10.66
N ARG A 5 -1.36 -10.72 -10.91
CA ARG A 5 -0.72 -11.96 -10.45
C ARG A 5 0.74 -12.08 -10.90
N VAL A 6 1.05 -11.50 -12.05
CA VAL A 6 2.41 -11.54 -12.61
C VAL A 6 3.30 -10.59 -11.83
N ALA A 7 2.87 -9.36 -11.57
CA ALA A 7 3.60 -8.39 -10.76
C ALA A 7 3.88 -8.93 -9.35
N PHE A 8 2.88 -9.55 -8.74
CA PHE A 8 3.03 -10.18 -7.42
C PHE A 8 4.10 -11.29 -7.39
N ARG A 9 4.22 -12.09 -8.47
CA ARG A 9 5.26 -13.13 -8.58
C ARG A 9 6.65 -12.52 -8.65
N TYR A 10 6.85 -11.44 -9.41
CA TYR A 10 8.14 -10.72 -9.47
C TYR A 10 8.48 -10.10 -8.13
N ALA A 11 7.53 -9.44 -7.49
CA ALA A 11 7.70 -8.85 -6.16
C ALA A 11 8.08 -9.90 -5.10
N LYS A 12 7.41 -11.06 -5.11
CA LYS A 12 7.73 -12.17 -4.21
C LYS A 12 9.13 -12.73 -4.47
N ALA A 13 9.51 -12.91 -5.74
CA ALA A 13 10.85 -13.38 -6.10
C ALA A 13 11.94 -12.38 -5.65
N LEU A 14 11.68 -11.07 -5.80
CA LEU A 14 12.59 -10.03 -5.33
C LEU A 14 12.74 -10.08 -3.81
N LEU A 15 11.63 -10.22 -3.06
CA LEU A 15 11.67 -10.32 -1.59
C LEU A 15 12.47 -11.55 -1.14
N LEU A 16 12.29 -12.69 -1.78
CA LEU A 16 13.04 -13.92 -1.49
C LEU A 16 14.53 -13.81 -1.86
N SER A 17 14.89 -12.94 -2.80
CA SER A 17 16.29 -12.66 -3.16
C SER A 17 16.99 -11.73 -2.16
N CYS A 18 16.24 -11.11 -1.25
CA CYS A 18 16.77 -10.30 -0.17
C CYS A 18 17.15 -11.22 0.99
N GLU A 19 18.42 -11.64 1.07
CA GLU A 19 18.93 -12.59 2.07
C GLU A 19 18.88 -12.04 3.51
N ASP A 20 18.96 -10.70 3.66
CA ASP A 20 19.04 -10.01 4.96
C ASP A 20 17.97 -8.92 5.09
N ASN A 21 17.54 -8.67 6.32
CA ASN A 21 16.58 -7.60 6.64
C ASN A 21 17.09 -6.20 6.22
N THR A 22 18.40 -5.97 6.26
CA THR A 22 19.01 -4.70 5.84
C THR A 22 18.89 -4.49 4.34
N LYS A 23 19.14 -5.54 3.54
CA LYS A 23 18.98 -5.52 2.09
C LYS A 23 17.51 -5.37 1.70
N SER A 24 16.60 -6.05 2.40
CA SER A 24 15.18 -5.96 2.13
C SER A 24 14.62 -4.57 2.42
N LYS A 25 15.13 -3.87 3.45
CA LYS A 25 14.75 -2.49 3.75
C LYS A 25 15.24 -1.53 2.66
N ALA A 26 16.49 -1.66 2.21
CA ALA A 26 17.02 -0.82 1.14
C ALA A 26 16.23 -0.99 -0.17
N VAL A 27 15.83 -2.23 -0.50
CA VAL A 27 14.97 -2.50 -1.66
C VAL A 27 13.55 -1.96 -1.43
N PHE A 28 13.04 -1.98 -0.20
CA PHE A 28 11.75 -1.39 0.12
C PHE A 28 11.74 0.13 -0.08
N ASP A 29 12.80 0.82 0.34
CA ASP A 29 12.96 2.26 0.14
C ASP A 29 13.00 2.58 -1.37
N ASP A 30 13.74 1.81 -2.17
CA ASP A 30 13.77 1.91 -3.62
C ASP A 30 12.38 1.71 -4.26
N MET A 31 11.66 0.65 -3.87
CA MET A 31 10.33 0.35 -4.43
C MET A 31 9.30 1.39 -4.03
N SER A 32 9.41 1.95 -2.83
CA SER A 32 8.57 3.06 -2.38
C SER A 32 8.80 4.31 -3.20
N LEU A 33 10.07 4.65 -3.47
CA LEU A 33 10.45 5.77 -4.34
C LEU A 33 9.91 5.58 -5.76
N ILE A 34 10.08 4.40 -6.34
CA ILE A 34 9.55 4.08 -7.68
C ILE A 34 8.04 4.27 -7.73
N LYS A 35 7.31 3.68 -6.80
CA LYS A 35 5.85 3.80 -6.70
C LYS A 35 5.41 5.27 -6.59
N GLU A 36 6.09 6.05 -5.77
CA GLU A 36 5.77 7.46 -5.58
C GLU A 36 6.04 8.27 -6.86
N THR A 37 7.17 8.04 -7.52
CA THR A 37 7.52 8.69 -8.79
C THR A 37 6.49 8.40 -9.88
N PHE A 38 6.03 7.15 -9.99
CA PHE A 38 4.97 6.78 -10.94
C PHE A 38 3.61 7.41 -10.59
N ASN A 39 3.31 7.60 -9.31
CA ASN A 39 2.07 8.26 -8.88
C ASN A 39 2.08 9.77 -9.14
N GLN A 40 3.27 10.39 -9.09
CA GLN A 40 3.43 11.84 -9.33
C GLN A 40 3.53 12.20 -10.81
N SER A 41 3.94 11.26 -11.68
CA SER A 41 4.14 11.51 -13.11
C SER A 41 3.31 10.56 -13.98
N GLU A 42 2.16 11.07 -14.46
CA GLU A 42 1.35 10.36 -15.46
C GLU A 42 2.09 10.23 -16.79
N GLU A 43 2.93 11.20 -17.14
CA GLU A 43 3.76 11.17 -18.34
C GLU A 43 4.71 9.99 -18.34
N LEU A 44 5.33 9.68 -17.19
CA LEU A 44 6.21 8.52 -17.05
C LEU A 44 5.44 7.21 -17.27
N LYS A 45 4.21 7.10 -16.76
CA LYS A 45 3.34 5.93 -17.01
C LYS A 45 3.07 5.77 -18.50
N LEU A 46 2.60 6.83 -19.16
CA LEU A 46 2.32 6.83 -20.59
C LEU A 46 3.57 6.49 -21.44
N PHE A 47 4.74 7.00 -21.03
CA PHE A 47 6.00 6.71 -21.71
C PHE A 47 6.36 5.22 -21.61
N ILE A 48 6.22 4.63 -20.43
CA ILE A 48 6.53 3.21 -20.19
C ILE A 48 5.52 2.30 -20.90
N ASP A 49 4.23 2.66 -20.92
CA ASP A 49 3.17 1.88 -21.57
C ASP A 49 3.18 2.00 -23.09
N SER A 50 3.83 3.03 -23.62
CA SER A 50 3.92 3.26 -25.05
C SER A 50 4.62 2.10 -25.76
N LYS A 51 3.98 1.52 -26.78
CA LYS A 51 4.54 0.46 -27.64
C LYS A 51 5.42 1.01 -28.75
N VAL A 52 5.40 2.32 -28.99
CA VAL A 52 6.18 2.99 -30.03
C VAL A 52 7.62 3.25 -29.60
N VAL A 53 7.82 3.49 -28.32
CA VAL A 53 9.14 3.74 -27.72
C VAL A 53 9.96 2.45 -27.64
N LYS A 54 11.20 2.50 -28.12
CA LYS A 54 12.10 1.34 -28.08
C LYS A 54 12.46 0.96 -26.64
N ASP A 55 12.63 -0.31 -26.39
CA ASP A 55 13.01 -0.85 -25.08
C ASP A 55 14.36 -0.27 -24.57
N SER A 56 15.30 0.01 -25.49
CA SER A 56 16.58 0.67 -25.18
C SER A 56 16.39 2.06 -24.57
N ASP A 57 15.46 2.84 -25.14
CA ASP A 57 15.22 4.22 -24.75
C ASP A 57 14.48 4.27 -23.40
N LYS A 58 13.53 3.35 -23.19
CA LYS A 58 12.89 3.17 -21.88
C LYS A 58 13.92 2.83 -20.80
N LEU A 59 14.82 1.89 -21.10
CA LEU A 59 15.85 1.48 -20.13
C LEU A 59 16.82 2.61 -19.80
N SER A 60 17.26 3.40 -20.81
CA SER A 60 18.16 4.53 -20.59
C SER A 60 17.49 5.60 -19.74
N THR A 61 16.24 5.94 -20.03
CA THR A 61 15.45 6.91 -19.27
C THR A 61 15.25 6.46 -17.82
N LEU A 62 14.85 5.21 -17.61
CA LEU A 62 14.69 4.66 -16.26
C LEU A 62 16.02 4.62 -15.47
N ASN A 63 17.15 4.30 -16.13
CA ASN A 63 18.46 4.36 -15.48
C ASN A 63 18.87 5.78 -15.09
N THR A 64 18.46 6.79 -15.86
CA THR A 64 18.72 8.20 -15.55
C THR A 64 17.88 8.67 -14.38
N ILE A 65 16.57 8.36 -14.39
CA ILE A 65 15.64 8.75 -13.31
C ILE A 65 16.01 8.03 -12.00
N PHE A 66 16.33 6.75 -12.08
CA PHE A 66 16.59 5.88 -10.93
C PHE A 66 18.07 5.49 -10.83
N SER A 67 18.98 6.48 -10.92
CA SER A 67 20.43 6.27 -10.88
C SER A 67 20.93 5.63 -9.57
N ASP A 68 20.28 5.96 -8.45
CA ASP A 68 20.73 5.63 -7.10
C ASP A 68 20.15 4.35 -6.51
N LEU A 69 19.35 3.61 -7.30
CA LEU A 69 18.77 2.35 -6.85
C LEU A 69 19.82 1.29 -6.49
N ASN A 70 19.44 0.42 -5.56
CA ASN A 70 20.21 -0.74 -5.17
C ASN A 70 20.43 -1.70 -6.37
N LYS A 71 21.50 -2.52 -6.30
CA LYS A 71 21.81 -3.53 -7.33
C LYS A 71 20.67 -4.50 -7.61
N LEU A 72 19.93 -4.91 -6.57
CA LEU A 72 18.79 -5.82 -6.71
C LEU A 72 17.64 -5.16 -7.47
N SER A 73 17.32 -3.91 -7.15
CA SER A 73 16.29 -3.11 -7.82
C SER A 73 16.64 -2.88 -9.30
N LYS A 74 17.91 -2.57 -9.60
CA LYS A 74 18.41 -2.46 -10.97
C LYS A 74 18.36 -3.79 -11.73
N SER A 75 18.64 -4.90 -11.05
CA SER A 75 18.55 -6.24 -11.66
C SER A 75 17.12 -6.62 -12.01
N LEU A 76 16.15 -6.27 -11.13
CA LEU A 76 14.72 -6.44 -11.40
C LEU A 76 14.30 -5.65 -12.64
N MET A 77 14.69 -4.36 -12.74
CA MET A 77 14.37 -3.51 -13.89
C MET A 77 14.90 -4.13 -15.19
N LYS A 78 16.15 -4.59 -15.21
CA LYS A 78 16.75 -5.29 -16.35
C LYS A 78 16.02 -6.59 -16.69
N LEU A 79 15.58 -7.35 -15.68
CA LEU A 79 14.83 -8.60 -15.86
C LEU A 79 13.46 -8.33 -16.48
N LEU A 80 12.74 -7.32 -16.01
CA LEU A 80 11.45 -6.92 -16.57
C LEU A 80 11.61 -6.48 -18.03
N MET A 81 12.66 -5.72 -18.34
CA MET A 81 12.97 -5.30 -19.71
C MET A 81 13.26 -6.50 -20.60
N LYS A 82 14.12 -7.44 -20.16
CA LYS A 82 14.44 -8.68 -20.90
C LYS A 82 13.18 -9.50 -21.20
N ASN A 83 12.24 -9.52 -20.30
CA ASN A 83 10.98 -10.24 -20.44
C ASN A 83 9.89 -9.45 -21.16
N ARG A 84 10.18 -8.24 -21.66
CA ARG A 84 9.22 -7.31 -22.30
C ARG A 84 8.01 -7.01 -21.41
N ARG A 85 8.27 -6.80 -20.12
CA ARG A 85 7.24 -6.57 -19.08
C ARG A 85 7.56 -5.36 -18.20
N ILE A 86 8.25 -4.38 -18.78
CA ILE A 86 8.60 -3.16 -18.04
C ILE A 86 7.37 -2.32 -17.68
N ASP A 87 6.28 -2.46 -18.42
CA ASP A 87 4.94 -1.93 -18.12
C ASP A 87 4.45 -2.34 -16.72
N LEU A 88 4.88 -3.49 -16.21
CA LEU A 88 4.51 -3.95 -14.86
C LEU A 88 5.38 -3.37 -13.75
N PHE A 89 6.33 -2.48 -14.03
CA PHE A 89 7.29 -2.01 -13.02
C PHE A 89 6.61 -1.27 -11.86
N ASP A 90 5.60 -0.42 -12.15
CA ASP A 90 4.77 0.23 -11.12
C ASP A 90 4.01 -0.81 -10.28
N ASP A 91 3.31 -1.75 -10.92
CA ASP A 91 2.57 -2.82 -10.24
C ASP A 91 3.47 -3.70 -9.36
N VAL A 92 4.70 -3.99 -9.83
CA VAL A 92 5.69 -4.77 -9.07
C VAL A 92 6.15 -4.00 -7.85
N SER A 93 6.42 -2.69 -7.99
CA SER A 93 6.83 -1.84 -6.88
C SER A 93 5.73 -1.78 -5.80
N ALA A 94 4.48 -1.56 -6.21
CA ALA A 94 3.33 -1.56 -5.31
C ALA A 94 3.13 -2.91 -4.60
N SER A 95 3.26 -4.01 -5.35
CA SER A 95 3.14 -5.37 -4.79
C SER A 95 4.27 -5.70 -3.81
N PHE A 96 5.49 -5.22 -4.07
CA PHE A 96 6.63 -5.43 -3.19
C PHE A 96 6.44 -4.71 -1.85
N VAL A 97 6.00 -3.46 -1.86
CA VAL A 97 5.71 -2.69 -0.64
C VAL A 97 4.72 -3.44 0.26
N ILE A 98 3.66 -4.01 -0.32
CA ILE A 98 2.66 -4.79 0.41
C ILE A 98 3.26 -6.07 0.99
N LEU A 99 4.02 -6.82 0.18
CA LEU A 99 4.67 -8.05 0.63
C LEU A 99 5.70 -7.81 1.73
N TYR A 100 6.49 -6.75 1.60
CA TYR A 100 7.47 -6.36 2.60
C TYR A 100 6.82 -6.01 3.93
N ASN A 101 5.78 -5.15 3.92
CA ASN A 101 5.03 -4.80 5.11
C ASN A 101 4.44 -6.04 5.79
N LYS A 102 3.91 -6.98 5.01
CA LYS A 102 3.43 -8.26 5.54
C LYS A 102 4.55 -9.12 6.13
N HIS A 103 5.73 -9.14 5.50
CA HIS A 103 6.89 -9.92 5.94
C HIS A 103 7.48 -9.39 7.25
N VAL A 104 7.64 -8.08 7.37
CA VAL A 104 8.15 -7.40 8.58
C VAL A 104 7.11 -7.38 9.70
N GLY A 105 5.87 -7.79 9.40
CA GLY A 105 4.79 -7.75 10.37
C GLY A 105 4.25 -6.34 10.61
N ASN A 106 4.52 -5.40 9.70
CA ASN A 106 3.90 -4.08 9.72
C ASN A 106 2.44 -4.22 9.30
N GLN A 107 1.54 -3.71 10.12
CA GLN A 107 0.12 -3.68 9.86
C GLN A 107 -0.28 -2.28 9.43
N GLU A 108 -0.79 -2.13 8.21
CA GLU A 108 -1.40 -0.88 7.80
C GLU A 108 -2.76 -0.76 8.46
N VAL A 109 -2.98 0.36 9.13
CA VAL A 109 -4.22 0.68 9.82
C VAL A 109 -4.76 1.99 9.23
N LEU A 110 -5.93 1.92 8.63
CA LEU A 110 -6.64 3.08 8.13
C LEU A 110 -7.70 3.48 9.15
N LEU A 111 -7.54 4.67 9.70
CA LEU A 111 -8.52 5.32 10.57
C LEU A 111 -9.27 6.37 9.76
N THR A 112 -10.57 6.18 9.57
CA THR A 112 -11.42 7.19 8.92
C THR A 112 -12.27 7.88 9.98
N THR A 113 -12.22 9.22 10.02
CA THR A 113 -12.90 10.04 11.03
C THR A 113 -13.66 11.18 10.35
N ALA A 114 -14.72 11.67 10.98
CA ALA A 114 -15.50 12.81 10.49
C ALA A 114 -14.72 14.14 10.56
N THR A 115 -13.78 14.27 11.50
CA THR A 115 -12.97 15.47 11.71
C THR A 115 -11.51 15.09 11.91
N ALA A 116 -10.61 16.04 11.69
CA ALA A 116 -9.18 15.82 11.92
C ALA A 116 -8.93 15.43 13.41
N VAL A 117 -8.17 14.39 13.62
CA VAL A 117 -7.81 13.87 14.94
C VAL A 117 -6.47 14.48 15.38
N THR A 118 -6.38 14.86 16.65
CA THR A 118 -5.12 15.37 17.22
C THR A 118 -4.05 14.28 17.26
N GLU A 119 -2.77 14.66 17.10
CA GLU A 119 -1.65 13.72 17.10
C GLU A 119 -1.59 12.84 18.35
N ASN A 120 -1.97 13.39 19.51
CA ASN A 120 -1.98 12.63 20.78
C ASN A 120 -2.98 11.48 20.71
N LYS A 121 -4.18 11.70 20.18
CA LYS A 121 -5.19 10.65 20.01
C LYS A 121 -4.78 9.62 18.96
N LEU A 122 -4.11 10.04 17.90
CA LEU A 122 -3.57 9.10 16.89
C LEU A 122 -2.54 8.16 17.53
N LYS A 123 -1.65 8.66 18.35
CA LYS A 123 -0.68 7.85 19.10
C LYS A 123 -1.33 6.89 20.10
N GLU A 124 -2.40 7.29 20.77
CA GLU A 124 -3.16 6.41 21.67
C GLU A 124 -3.81 5.25 20.91
N ILE A 125 -4.43 5.53 19.75
CA ILE A 125 -5.04 4.52 18.90
C ILE A 125 -3.96 3.58 18.36
N GLU A 126 -2.84 4.10 17.87
CA GLU A 126 -1.70 3.32 17.41
C GLU A 126 -1.18 2.36 18.48
N ASN A 127 -1.00 2.86 19.72
CA ASN A 127 -0.55 2.05 20.85
C ASN A 127 -1.57 0.96 21.23
N THR A 128 -2.87 1.28 21.14
CA THR A 128 -3.94 0.32 21.41
C THR A 128 -3.96 -0.79 20.36
N VAL A 129 -3.85 -0.42 19.07
CA VAL A 129 -3.80 -1.41 17.99
C VAL A 129 -2.52 -2.24 18.06
N LYS A 130 -1.37 -1.66 18.39
CA LYS A 130 -0.11 -2.40 18.64
C LYS A 130 -0.26 -3.46 19.73
N LYS A 131 -0.92 -3.12 20.84
CA LYS A 131 -1.19 -4.08 21.93
C LYS A 131 -2.09 -5.22 21.50
N LEU A 132 -3.11 -4.95 20.67
CA LEU A 132 -4.06 -5.94 20.20
C LEU A 132 -3.48 -6.87 19.13
N THR A 133 -2.65 -6.34 18.25
CA THR A 133 -2.11 -7.09 17.10
C THR A 133 -0.73 -7.68 17.34
N SER A 134 -0.02 -7.23 18.37
CA SER A 134 1.39 -7.57 18.64
C SER A 134 2.31 -7.30 17.43
N LYS A 135 1.93 -6.35 16.58
CA LYS A 135 2.63 -5.99 15.33
C LYS A 135 2.97 -4.50 15.32
N ASN A 136 3.94 -4.14 14.51
CA ASN A 136 4.17 -2.73 14.21
C ASN A 136 3.00 -2.18 13.39
N VAL A 137 2.50 -1.01 13.77
CA VAL A 137 1.31 -0.39 13.16
C VAL A 137 1.73 0.88 12.44
N ASN A 138 1.36 0.99 11.16
CA ASN A 138 1.39 2.25 10.43
C ASN A 138 -0.04 2.79 10.35
N LEU A 139 -0.33 3.81 11.14
CA LEU A 139 -1.65 4.44 11.18
C LEU A 139 -1.72 5.57 10.16
N THR A 140 -2.67 5.45 9.23
CA THR A 140 -3.02 6.54 8.29
C THR A 140 -4.39 7.08 8.68
N ASN A 141 -4.51 8.39 8.88
CA ASN A 141 -5.80 9.03 9.13
C ASN A 141 -6.37 9.60 7.83
N LEU A 142 -7.61 9.23 7.51
CA LEU A 142 -8.41 9.80 6.44
C LEU A 142 -9.59 10.57 7.06
N VAL A 143 -9.78 11.81 6.67
CA VAL A 143 -10.95 12.59 7.06
C VAL A 143 -12.02 12.43 5.99
N ASP A 144 -13.21 11.94 6.39
CA ASP A 144 -14.37 11.78 5.52
C ASP A 144 -15.59 12.41 6.19
N GLU A 145 -16.03 13.54 5.67
CA GLU A 145 -17.17 14.30 6.18
C GLU A 145 -18.52 13.55 6.04
N HIS A 146 -18.59 12.52 5.19
CA HIS A 146 -19.80 11.69 5.06
C HIS A 146 -20.04 10.79 6.27
N ILE A 147 -19.05 10.62 7.13
CA ILE A 147 -19.20 10.00 8.44
C ILE A 147 -19.72 11.08 9.38
N VAL A 148 -21.01 11.04 9.71
CA VAL A 148 -21.70 12.05 10.58
C VAL A 148 -21.00 12.19 11.94
N GLY A 149 -20.25 11.16 12.39
CA GLY A 149 -19.48 11.13 13.63
C GLY A 149 -19.02 9.73 13.99
N GLY A 150 -18.11 9.62 14.94
CA GLY A 150 -17.41 8.39 15.29
C GLY A 150 -16.21 8.12 14.39
N PHE A 151 -15.85 6.86 14.23
CA PHE A 151 -14.71 6.46 13.41
C PHE A 151 -14.92 5.07 12.78
N VAL A 152 -14.21 4.84 11.70
CA VAL A 152 -14.05 3.51 11.09
C VAL A 152 -12.57 3.15 11.13
N LEU A 153 -12.24 2.03 11.77
CA LEU A 153 -10.89 1.51 11.87
C LEU A 153 -10.77 0.27 10.99
N ARG A 154 -9.87 0.30 10.03
CA ARG A 154 -9.56 -0.84 9.18
C ARG A 154 -8.15 -1.33 9.46
N VAL A 155 -8.06 -2.60 9.83
CA VAL A 155 -6.80 -3.28 10.16
C VAL A 155 -6.63 -4.46 9.21
N GLY A 156 -5.90 -4.26 8.11
CA GLY A 156 -5.82 -5.25 7.04
C GLY A 156 -7.20 -5.57 6.44
N ASP A 157 -7.65 -6.82 6.58
CA ASP A 157 -8.95 -7.29 6.08
C ASP A 157 -10.10 -7.10 7.08
N LEU A 158 -9.79 -6.74 8.33
CA LEU A 158 -10.79 -6.51 9.37
C LEU A 158 -11.17 -5.04 9.40
N GLN A 159 -12.48 -4.79 9.52
CA GLN A 159 -13.02 -3.43 9.66
C GLN A 159 -13.88 -3.36 10.92
N TYR A 160 -13.55 -2.41 11.78
CA TYR A 160 -14.36 -2.05 12.95
C TYR A 160 -15.05 -0.72 12.67
N ASN A 161 -16.37 -0.74 12.57
CA ASN A 161 -17.19 0.43 12.31
C ASN A 161 -17.85 0.91 13.60
N ALA A 162 -17.37 2.04 14.12
CA ALA A 162 -17.91 2.73 15.28
C ALA A 162 -18.53 4.10 14.90
N SER A 163 -19.02 4.23 13.66
CA SER A 163 -19.72 5.44 13.22
C SER A 163 -21.11 5.52 13.85
N PHE A 164 -21.55 6.73 14.17
CA PHE A 164 -22.90 6.96 14.70
C PHE A 164 -23.99 6.47 13.76
N LYS A 165 -23.77 6.60 12.46
CA LYS A 165 -24.68 6.10 11.43
C LYS A 165 -24.90 4.58 11.54
N ASP A 166 -23.84 3.82 11.77
CA ASP A 166 -23.94 2.35 11.91
C ASP A 166 -24.60 1.96 13.23
N GLN A 167 -24.28 2.69 14.31
CA GLN A 167 -24.92 2.47 15.62
C GLN A 167 -26.42 2.75 15.58
N LEU A 168 -26.84 3.86 14.94
CA LEU A 168 -28.26 4.18 14.76
C LEU A 168 -28.99 3.12 13.93
N LYS A 169 -28.34 2.65 12.84
CA LYS A 169 -28.91 1.60 12.01
C LYS A 169 -29.10 0.26 12.76
N LYS A 170 -28.16 -0.09 13.63
CA LYS A 170 -28.28 -1.27 14.48
C LYS A 170 -29.43 -1.13 15.47
N LEU A 171 -29.57 0.01 16.12
CA LEU A 171 -30.69 0.30 17.01
C LEU A 171 -32.04 0.23 16.27
N GLU A 172 -32.13 0.81 15.08
CA GLU A 172 -33.33 0.72 14.24
C GLU A 172 -33.70 -0.73 13.94
N GLN A 173 -32.73 -1.56 13.57
CA GLN A 173 -32.92 -2.98 13.31
C GLN A 173 -33.35 -3.74 14.56
N GLU A 174 -32.79 -3.44 15.73
CA GLU A 174 -33.21 -4.04 17.01
C GLU A 174 -34.66 -3.68 17.35
N PHE A 175 -35.06 -2.41 17.17
CA PHE A 175 -36.44 -2.00 17.38
C PHE A 175 -37.42 -2.67 16.43
N LEU A 176 -37.07 -2.81 15.16
CA LEU A 176 -37.92 -3.49 14.18
C LEU A 176 -38.08 -4.99 14.50
N ASN A 177 -37.01 -5.65 14.98
CA ASN A 177 -37.05 -7.06 15.36
C ASN A 177 -37.89 -7.32 16.64
N ILE A 178 -37.91 -6.35 17.57
CA ILE A 178 -38.75 -6.46 18.79
C ILE A 178 -40.23 -6.24 18.47
N SER A 179 -40.54 -5.48 17.43
CA SER A 179 -41.97 -5.18 17.06
C SER A 179 -42.66 -6.32 16.29
N ILE A 180 -41.97 -7.44 15.99
CA ILE A 180 -42.50 -8.59 15.23
C ILE A 180 -42.75 -9.80 16.14
N GLN A 181 -42.47 -9.72 17.42
CA GLN A 181 -42.86 -10.71 18.43
C GLN A 181 -44.12 -10.26 19.19
#